data_6d019a45a2ef090908d521c200f40e45
#
_entry.id   6d019a45a2ef090908d521c200f40e45
#
_cell.length_a   1.000
_cell.length_b   1.000
_cell.length_c   1.000
_cell.angle_alpha   90.00
_cell.angle_beta   90.00
_cell.angle_gamma   90.00
#
_symmetry.space_group_name_H-M   'P 1'
#
loop_
_entity.id
_entity.type
_entity.pdbx_description
1 polymer ?
#
loop_
_entity_poly.entity_id
_entity_poly.type
_entity_poly.pdbx_seq_one_letter_code
_entity_poly.pdbx_strand_id
1 'polypeptide(L)'
;MLHRITYSLLLILFSFSSSFPQSIKKIVVGSNTFTETQILQWAQVTPSLSVYPGLTDSIKNRLAFNFSNRGYLNSNFDGIQIEPLSDSAFVNLTINFTEGEATYVKNIFIEREDSSLIDFNSYFDFLKGQIFNKYSLEESINEALTFAENNSYPFIKIKIEGIFLYDDSASGDHFADVHLLIDNGQKSTIDKIDVKGNTSTKDYVITRELRIEQGEEYSQTMIEELPKRLNRLRYFEPVATPQFLINTEKEGVLLIEVKEKQTNNFDGIIGYIPASKEGEKGYVTGLVNVSLRNLFGTGRAAAFHWQQFNRFSQDVEIKYLEPWLLGYPFNINGTLYQRKQDTTYVQRKLEGSLEYLATEDISAAVLVGTESIIPSQNANSYTRIFNSSILTTGVNLKIDTRDDPYAPKGGVLFINSYSLSRKKIIGPQEFITPDLETNINLQRFTFSFWGFYELFTNQVIAVGVTGKELRGSFFEESDLFKLGGNNSLRGYREEQFLGSRVAWSNLEYRFLLTRRSYAFAFFDTGYYLRNADEERNILKSEDFNIGYGIGLSIETGLGVLAVSFALAKGDSFSDGKIHFGIINEF
;
A
#
# COMPACT_ATOMS: atom_id res chain seq x y z
N MET A 1 -70.98 6.53 49.11
CA MET A 1 -71.71 7.34 48.14
C MET A 1 -70.90 7.28 46.85
N LEU A 2 -71.41 6.51 45.91
CA LEU A 2 -70.80 6.28 44.60
C LEU A 2 -71.08 7.48 43.70
N HIS A 3 -69.99 8.00 43.02
CA HIS A 3 -70.16 8.75 41.78
C HIS A 3 -69.40 8.06 40.67
N ARG A 4 -70.17 7.47 39.78
CA ARG A 4 -69.72 6.98 38.48
C ARG A 4 -69.44 8.18 37.58
N ILE A 5 -68.25 8.30 37.08
CA ILE A 5 -67.91 9.20 35.97
C ILE A 5 -67.67 8.32 34.71
N THR A 6 -68.64 8.40 33.82
CA THR A 6 -68.55 7.82 32.44
C THR A 6 -67.68 8.69 31.58
N TYR A 7 -66.55 8.18 31.15
CA TYR A 7 -65.72 8.80 30.07
C TYR A 7 -66.25 8.35 28.72
N SER A 8 -66.86 9.29 28.01
CA SER A 8 -67.13 9.13 26.57
C SER A 8 -65.81 9.36 25.79
N LEU A 9 -65.26 8.30 25.25
CA LEU A 9 -64.10 8.36 24.36
C LEU A 9 -64.60 8.75 22.97
N LEU A 10 -64.34 10.00 22.58
CA LEU A 10 -64.58 10.49 21.23
C LEU A 10 -63.44 9.99 20.34
N LEU A 11 -63.68 8.92 19.58
CA LEU A 11 -62.77 8.40 18.56
C LEU A 11 -62.85 9.31 17.34
N ILE A 12 -61.92 10.28 17.25
CA ILE A 12 -61.69 11.02 16.01
C ILE A 12 -60.87 10.10 15.07
N LEU A 13 -61.56 9.46 14.15
CA LEU A 13 -60.97 8.77 13.01
C LEU A 13 -60.37 9.85 12.06
N PHE A 14 -59.10 10.18 12.28
CA PHE A 14 -58.32 10.79 11.22
C PHE A 14 -58.10 9.71 10.16
N SER A 15 -58.86 9.77 9.09
CA SER A 15 -58.53 9.06 7.86
C SER A 15 -57.27 9.69 7.27
N PHE A 16 -56.11 9.25 7.72
CA PHE A 16 -54.89 9.41 6.95
C PHE A 16 -55.06 8.53 5.70
N SER A 17 -55.38 9.14 4.57
CA SER A 17 -55.13 8.52 3.29
C SER A 17 -53.61 8.40 3.16
N SER A 18 -53.06 7.28 3.61
CA SER A 18 -51.71 6.90 3.29
C SER A 18 -51.68 6.63 1.77
N SER A 19 -51.41 7.67 0.99
CA SER A 19 -51.02 7.50 -0.40
C SER A 19 -49.64 6.84 -0.35
N PHE A 20 -49.60 5.52 -0.56
CA PHE A 20 -48.34 4.85 -0.78
C PHE A 20 -47.65 5.55 -1.97
N PRO A 21 -46.36 5.86 -1.90
CA PRO A 21 -45.66 6.49 -3.00
C PRO A 21 -45.75 5.58 -4.22
N GLN A 22 -46.29 6.09 -5.32
CA GLN A 22 -46.38 5.35 -6.58
C GLN A 22 -44.97 5.12 -7.11
N SER A 23 -44.71 3.93 -7.64
CA SER A 23 -43.42 3.57 -8.23
C SER A 23 -43.52 3.53 -9.75
N ILE A 24 -42.42 3.87 -10.42
CA ILE A 24 -42.38 3.84 -11.90
C ILE A 24 -42.26 2.37 -12.34
N LYS A 25 -43.21 1.90 -13.17
CA LYS A 25 -43.22 0.54 -13.71
C LYS A 25 -42.62 0.44 -15.11
N LYS A 26 -42.87 1.43 -15.94
CA LYS A 26 -42.37 1.47 -17.31
C LYS A 26 -41.85 2.85 -17.63
N ILE A 27 -40.74 2.92 -18.34
CA ILE A 27 -40.14 4.15 -18.82
C ILE A 27 -40.06 4.02 -20.34
N VAL A 28 -40.44 5.07 -21.04
CA VAL A 28 -40.32 5.19 -22.48
C VAL A 28 -39.53 6.45 -22.78
N VAL A 29 -38.41 6.29 -23.50
CA VAL A 29 -37.55 7.41 -23.89
C VAL A 29 -37.48 7.50 -25.39
N GLY A 30 -37.76 8.69 -25.96
CA GLY A 30 -37.55 9.00 -27.36
C GLY A 30 -36.29 9.84 -27.54
N SER A 31 -35.24 9.26 -28.09
CA SER A 31 -34.00 9.96 -28.46
C SER A 31 -33.44 9.37 -29.75
N ASN A 32 -32.82 10.22 -30.56
CA ASN A 32 -32.16 9.82 -31.80
C ASN A 32 -30.64 9.81 -31.68
N THR A 33 -30.09 10.63 -30.78
CA THR A 33 -28.64 10.89 -30.65
C THR A 33 -28.05 10.15 -29.47
N PHE A 34 -28.81 10.01 -28.36
CA PHE A 34 -28.32 9.44 -27.12
C PHE A 34 -29.04 8.14 -26.77
N THR A 35 -28.34 7.23 -26.09
CA THR A 35 -28.94 5.97 -25.65
C THR A 35 -29.95 6.19 -24.52
N GLU A 36 -30.94 5.33 -24.43
CA GLU A 36 -31.93 5.33 -23.34
C GLU A 36 -31.22 5.32 -21.97
N THR A 37 -30.16 4.50 -21.80
CA THR A 37 -29.39 4.40 -20.56
C THR A 37 -28.78 5.76 -20.18
N GLN A 38 -28.23 6.52 -21.14
CA GLN A 38 -27.66 7.84 -20.88
C GLN A 38 -28.72 8.83 -20.43
N ILE A 39 -29.87 8.85 -21.12
CA ILE A 39 -30.99 9.75 -20.79
C ILE A 39 -31.48 9.45 -19.36
N LEU A 40 -31.69 8.17 -19.01
CA LEU A 40 -32.12 7.78 -17.67
C LEU A 40 -31.10 8.14 -16.58
N GLN A 41 -29.83 7.98 -16.87
CA GLN A 41 -28.75 8.38 -15.97
C GLN A 41 -28.75 9.89 -15.73
N TRP A 42 -28.87 10.68 -16.79
CA TRP A 42 -28.92 12.14 -16.68
C TRP A 42 -30.19 12.65 -16.00
N ALA A 43 -31.32 12.00 -16.25
CA ALA A 43 -32.58 12.27 -15.58
C ALA A 43 -32.60 11.83 -14.11
N GLN A 44 -31.62 10.94 -13.70
CA GLN A 44 -31.58 10.26 -12.43
C GLN A 44 -32.85 9.47 -12.13
N VAL A 45 -33.32 8.72 -13.14
CA VAL A 45 -34.52 7.89 -13.05
C VAL A 45 -34.17 6.43 -13.08
N THR A 46 -34.76 5.69 -12.13
CA THR A 46 -34.65 4.22 -12.04
C THR A 46 -36.06 3.61 -12.00
N PRO A 47 -36.25 2.35 -12.42
CA PRO A 47 -37.57 1.67 -12.36
C PRO A 47 -38.18 1.58 -10.96
N SER A 48 -37.43 1.81 -9.89
CA SER A 48 -37.91 1.80 -8.51
C SER A 48 -38.09 3.18 -7.90
N LEU A 49 -37.90 4.24 -8.68
CA LEU A 49 -38.02 5.61 -8.19
C LEU A 49 -39.48 5.92 -7.80
N SER A 50 -39.66 6.42 -6.57
CA SER A 50 -40.96 6.88 -6.09
C SER A 50 -41.33 8.23 -6.70
N VAL A 51 -42.58 8.36 -7.13
CA VAL A 51 -43.11 9.61 -7.66
C VAL A 51 -43.36 10.60 -6.53
N TYR A 52 -42.91 11.83 -6.71
CA TYR A 52 -43.11 12.94 -5.78
C TYR A 52 -43.56 14.21 -6.54
N PRO A 53 -44.25 15.17 -5.88
CA PRO A 53 -44.60 16.42 -6.51
C PRO A 53 -43.40 17.16 -7.07
N GLY A 54 -43.42 17.54 -8.36
CA GLY A 54 -42.30 18.20 -9.04
C GLY A 54 -41.26 17.27 -9.67
N LEU A 55 -41.49 15.94 -9.69
CA LEU A 55 -40.58 14.99 -10.34
C LEU A 55 -40.39 15.32 -11.82
N THR A 56 -41.44 15.65 -12.58
CA THR A 56 -41.36 16.04 -14.00
C THR A 56 -40.47 17.25 -14.19
N ASP A 57 -40.63 18.30 -13.36
CA ASP A 57 -39.79 19.50 -13.45
C ASP A 57 -38.34 19.19 -13.07
N SER A 58 -38.13 18.33 -12.10
CA SER A 58 -36.79 17.87 -11.73
C SER A 58 -36.11 17.12 -12.87
N ILE A 59 -36.81 16.23 -13.55
CA ILE A 59 -36.31 15.50 -14.72
C ILE A 59 -36.01 16.49 -15.86
N LYS A 60 -36.97 17.40 -16.17
CA LYS A 60 -36.79 18.44 -17.18
C LYS A 60 -35.54 19.28 -16.94
N ASN A 61 -35.34 19.78 -15.71
CA ASN A 61 -34.19 20.61 -15.38
C ASN A 61 -32.87 19.84 -15.47
N ARG A 62 -32.85 18.58 -15.05
CA ARG A 62 -31.64 17.73 -15.14
C ARG A 62 -31.31 17.43 -16.60
N LEU A 63 -32.28 17.09 -17.42
CA LEU A 63 -32.05 16.83 -18.84
C LEU A 63 -31.61 18.12 -19.55
N ALA A 64 -32.31 19.25 -19.36
CA ALA A 64 -31.94 20.53 -19.95
C ALA A 64 -30.49 20.93 -19.58
N PHE A 65 -30.09 20.76 -18.32
CA PHE A 65 -28.73 20.99 -17.87
C PHE A 65 -27.72 20.07 -18.56
N ASN A 66 -28.02 18.77 -18.68
CA ASN A 66 -27.09 17.82 -19.31
C ASN A 66 -26.96 18.02 -20.81
N PHE A 67 -28.06 18.37 -21.50
CA PHE A 67 -28.06 18.63 -22.93
C PHE A 67 -27.34 19.95 -23.25
N SER A 68 -27.62 21.02 -22.50
CA SER A 68 -26.92 22.29 -22.69
C SER A 68 -25.41 22.19 -22.47
N ASN A 69 -24.97 21.44 -21.47
CA ASN A 69 -23.54 21.19 -21.22
C ASN A 69 -22.87 20.38 -22.34
N ARG A 70 -23.66 19.76 -23.24
CA ARG A 70 -23.18 18.97 -24.39
C ARG A 70 -23.47 19.61 -25.73
N GLY A 71 -23.82 20.90 -25.73
CA GLY A 71 -24.00 21.68 -26.94
C GLY A 71 -25.38 21.64 -27.55
N TYR A 72 -26.36 21.01 -26.91
CA TYR A 72 -27.76 21.01 -27.37
C TYR A 72 -28.55 22.06 -26.61
N LEU A 73 -28.35 23.34 -26.98
CA LEU A 73 -28.88 24.48 -26.24
C LEU A 73 -30.38 24.73 -26.48
N ASN A 74 -30.88 24.28 -27.63
CA ASN A 74 -32.28 24.46 -28.07
C ASN A 74 -33.16 23.23 -27.81
N SER A 75 -32.73 22.34 -26.90
CA SER A 75 -33.49 21.16 -26.52
C SER A 75 -34.77 21.53 -25.77
N ASN A 76 -35.88 20.83 -26.07
CA ASN A 76 -37.18 21.04 -25.45
C ASN A 76 -37.70 19.74 -24.82
N PHE A 77 -38.03 19.80 -23.52
CA PHE A 77 -38.44 18.67 -22.68
C PHE A 77 -39.91 18.77 -22.22
N ASP A 78 -40.77 19.45 -22.95
CA ASP A 78 -42.17 19.64 -22.55
C ASP A 78 -43.02 18.37 -22.65
N GLY A 79 -42.53 17.32 -23.29
CA GLY A 79 -43.23 16.04 -23.46
C GLY A 79 -43.01 15.03 -22.30
N ILE A 80 -42.54 15.45 -21.12
CA ILE A 80 -42.36 14.57 -19.98
C ILE A 80 -43.69 14.40 -19.24
N GLN A 81 -44.22 13.16 -19.22
CA GLN A 81 -45.55 12.87 -18.67
C GLN A 81 -45.50 11.65 -17.74
N ILE A 82 -46.28 11.70 -16.67
CA ILE A 82 -46.48 10.61 -15.73
C ILE A 82 -47.94 10.20 -15.79
N GLU A 83 -48.22 8.99 -16.24
CA GLU A 83 -49.57 8.45 -16.40
C GLU A 83 -49.83 7.35 -15.34
N PRO A 84 -50.87 7.49 -14.54
CA PRO A 84 -51.24 6.45 -13.57
C PRO A 84 -51.75 5.20 -14.31
N LEU A 85 -51.33 4.05 -13.84
CA LEU A 85 -51.86 2.76 -14.26
C LEU A 85 -53.17 2.43 -13.55
N SER A 86 -53.94 1.49 -14.09
CA SER A 86 -55.17 0.98 -13.49
C SER A 86 -54.95 0.43 -12.07
N ASP A 87 -53.72 0.01 -11.75
CA ASP A 87 -53.25 -0.29 -10.42
C ASP A 87 -52.61 0.98 -9.82
N SER A 88 -53.25 1.55 -8.82
CA SER A 88 -52.88 2.84 -8.21
C SER A 88 -51.47 2.88 -7.58
N ALA A 89 -50.80 1.74 -7.47
CA ALA A 89 -49.43 1.65 -6.94
C ALA A 89 -48.34 1.97 -7.98
N PHE A 90 -48.68 2.02 -9.27
CA PHE A 90 -47.71 2.16 -10.35
C PHE A 90 -48.08 3.26 -11.34
N VAL A 91 -47.01 3.84 -11.96
CA VAL A 91 -47.15 4.82 -13.03
C VAL A 91 -46.26 4.46 -14.22
N ASN A 92 -46.63 4.92 -15.39
CA ASN A 92 -45.74 4.97 -16.56
C ASN A 92 -45.13 6.37 -16.66
N LEU A 93 -43.82 6.43 -16.89
CA LEU A 93 -43.09 7.66 -17.18
C LEU A 93 -42.76 7.68 -18.68
N THR A 94 -43.20 8.68 -19.38
CA THR A 94 -42.83 8.92 -20.77
C THR A 94 -41.97 10.18 -20.83
N ILE A 95 -40.77 10.06 -21.42
CA ILE A 95 -39.81 11.16 -21.61
C ILE A 95 -39.73 11.42 -23.13
N ASN A 96 -40.60 12.25 -23.64
CA ASN A 96 -40.54 12.74 -25.01
C ASN A 96 -39.93 14.15 -25.01
N PHE A 97 -38.99 14.37 -25.90
CA PHE A 97 -38.29 15.64 -26.02
C PHE A 97 -37.79 15.87 -27.45
N THR A 98 -37.48 17.11 -27.76
CA THR A 98 -36.77 17.48 -28.99
C THR A 98 -35.35 17.85 -28.61
N GLU A 99 -34.39 17.19 -29.22
CA GLU A 99 -32.95 17.37 -28.89
C GLU A 99 -32.47 18.77 -29.31
N GLY A 100 -33.03 19.33 -30.36
CA GLY A 100 -32.53 20.54 -30.98
C GLY A 100 -31.30 20.28 -31.85
N GLU A 101 -30.78 21.32 -32.47
CA GLU A 101 -29.57 21.25 -33.26
C GLU A 101 -28.33 21.44 -32.38
N ALA A 102 -27.22 20.74 -32.75
CA ALA A 102 -25.96 20.82 -32.03
C ALA A 102 -25.27 22.17 -32.32
N THR A 103 -24.70 22.76 -31.28
CA THR A 103 -23.85 23.95 -31.38
C THR A 103 -22.38 23.53 -31.51
N TYR A 104 -21.68 24.02 -32.52
CA TYR A 104 -20.28 23.65 -32.79
C TYR A 104 -19.33 24.76 -32.32
N VAL A 105 -18.18 24.37 -31.76
CA VAL A 105 -17.11 25.33 -31.45
C VAL A 105 -16.48 25.81 -32.74
N LYS A 106 -16.60 27.11 -33.07
CA LYS A 106 -15.99 27.70 -34.27
C LYS A 106 -14.60 28.22 -34.00
N ASN A 107 -14.46 29.07 -32.99
CA ASN A 107 -13.19 29.67 -32.64
C ASN A 107 -12.94 29.55 -31.13
N ILE A 108 -11.64 29.49 -30.77
CA ILE A 108 -11.19 29.63 -29.40
C ILE A 108 -10.14 30.75 -29.40
N PHE A 109 -10.48 31.84 -28.73
CA PHE A 109 -9.64 33.01 -28.58
C PHE A 109 -8.94 32.94 -27.23
N ILE A 110 -7.61 32.98 -27.23
CA ILE A 110 -6.78 32.93 -26.02
C ILE A 110 -6.12 34.31 -25.88
N GLU A 111 -6.63 35.09 -24.93
CA GLU A 111 -5.98 36.33 -24.50
C GLU A 111 -4.99 36.05 -23.36
N ARG A 112 -3.86 36.72 -23.38
CA ARG A 112 -2.79 36.58 -22.40
C ARG A 112 -2.50 37.89 -21.74
N GLU A 113 -2.34 37.88 -20.42
CA GLU A 113 -1.93 39.08 -19.66
C GLU A 113 -0.42 39.31 -19.73
N ASP A 114 0.35 38.29 -20.13
CA ASP A 114 1.81 38.36 -20.23
C ASP A 114 2.36 37.86 -21.56
N SER A 115 3.67 38.07 -21.77
CA SER A 115 4.42 37.68 -22.96
C SER A 115 5.10 36.31 -22.85
N SER A 116 4.60 35.40 -22.01
CA SER A 116 5.21 34.09 -21.83
C SER A 116 5.22 33.25 -23.10
N LEU A 117 6.22 32.38 -23.23
CA LEU A 117 6.44 31.54 -24.43
C LEU A 117 5.64 30.24 -24.41
N ILE A 118 4.80 29.99 -23.38
CA ILE A 118 4.04 28.74 -23.33
C ILE A 118 2.92 28.77 -24.37
N ASP A 119 2.94 27.81 -25.29
CA ASP A 119 1.87 27.66 -26.28
C ASP A 119 0.75 26.75 -25.75
N PHE A 120 -0.40 27.34 -25.44
CA PHE A 120 -1.58 26.62 -25.00
C PHE A 120 -2.53 26.22 -26.13
N ASN A 121 -2.29 26.67 -27.36
CA ASN A 121 -3.20 26.40 -28.47
C ASN A 121 -3.42 24.91 -28.69
N SER A 122 -2.36 24.10 -28.55
CA SER A 122 -2.42 22.64 -28.72
C SER A 122 -3.43 21.94 -27.78
N TYR A 123 -3.74 22.53 -26.62
CA TYR A 123 -4.72 21.98 -25.68
C TYR A 123 -6.16 22.26 -26.04
N PHE A 124 -6.40 23.22 -26.94
CA PHE A 124 -7.74 23.67 -27.29
C PHE A 124 -8.08 23.50 -28.77
N ASP A 125 -7.09 23.41 -29.67
CA ASP A 125 -7.32 23.37 -31.10
C ASP A 125 -8.18 22.19 -31.56
N PHE A 126 -8.08 21.07 -30.90
CA PHE A 126 -8.88 19.88 -31.23
C PHE A 126 -10.37 20.03 -30.94
N LEU A 127 -10.75 21.00 -30.10
CA LEU A 127 -12.17 21.31 -29.81
C LEU A 127 -12.83 22.06 -30.97
N LYS A 128 -12.07 22.73 -31.86
CA LYS A 128 -12.61 23.48 -33.00
C LYS A 128 -13.26 22.52 -34.00
N GLY A 129 -14.46 22.88 -34.42
CA GLY A 129 -15.29 22.06 -35.32
C GLY A 129 -16.00 20.89 -34.63
N GLN A 130 -15.79 20.66 -33.33
CA GLN A 130 -16.52 19.67 -32.54
C GLN A 130 -17.79 20.27 -31.94
N ILE A 131 -18.75 19.44 -31.58
CA ILE A 131 -19.91 19.86 -30.82
C ILE A 131 -19.42 20.44 -29.49
N PHE A 132 -19.92 21.62 -29.13
CA PHE A 132 -19.60 22.25 -27.86
C PHE A 132 -19.90 21.30 -26.70
N ASN A 133 -18.90 21.02 -25.88
CA ASN A 133 -19.03 20.20 -24.72
C ASN A 133 -18.28 20.86 -23.53
N LYS A 134 -19.05 21.28 -22.54
CA LYS A 134 -18.49 21.93 -21.36
C LYS A 134 -17.45 21.06 -20.65
N TYR A 135 -17.70 19.76 -20.56
CA TYR A 135 -16.78 18.83 -19.88
C TYR A 135 -15.45 18.69 -20.64
N SER A 136 -15.49 18.61 -21.97
CA SER A 136 -14.27 18.57 -22.79
C SER A 136 -13.48 19.89 -22.71
N LEU A 137 -14.16 21.02 -22.62
CA LEU A 137 -13.51 22.32 -22.42
C LEU A 137 -12.86 22.40 -21.02
N GLU A 138 -13.55 21.96 -19.97
CA GLU A 138 -13.01 21.89 -18.60
C GLU A 138 -11.83 20.92 -18.52
N GLU A 139 -11.87 19.78 -19.20
CA GLU A 139 -10.76 18.82 -19.27
C GLU A 139 -9.55 19.45 -19.94
N SER A 140 -9.72 20.12 -21.10
CA SER A 140 -8.63 20.84 -21.76
C SER A 140 -8.03 21.95 -20.91
N ILE A 141 -8.86 22.68 -20.16
CA ILE A 141 -8.38 23.68 -19.21
C ILE A 141 -7.55 23.01 -18.10
N ASN A 142 -8.01 21.90 -17.53
CA ASN A 142 -7.28 21.18 -16.49
C ASN A 142 -5.95 20.60 -17.00
N GLU A 143 -5.91 20.09 -18.24
CA GLU A 143 -4.66 19.62 -18.85
C GLU A 143 -3.68 20.78 -19.05
N ALA A 144 -4.15 21.94 -19.54
CA ALA A 144 -3.33 23.13 -19.70
C ALA A 144 -2.81 23.66 -18.36
N LEU A 145 -3.64 23.69 -17.31
CA LEU A 145 -3.24 24.04 -15.94
C LEU A 145 -2.17 23.09 -15.42
N THR A 146 -2.43 21.78 -15.51
CA THR A 146 -1.47 20.75 -15.05
C THR A 146 -0.13 20.86 -15.77
N PHE A 147 -0.15 21.12 -17.07
CA PHE A 147 1.08 21.35 -17.82
C PHE A 147 1.84 22.56 -17.30
N ALA A 148 1.18 23.70 -17.14
CA ALA A 148 1.85 24.92 -16.68
C ALA A 148 2.38 24.80 -15.23
N GLU A 149 1.59 24.21 -14.33
CA GLU A 149 2.00 23.94 -12.96
C GLU A 149 3.23 23.01 -12.90
N ASN A 150 3.34 22.04 -13.81
CA ASN A 150 4.53 21.18 -13.91
C ASN A 150 5.70 21.85 -14.66
N ASN A 151 5.50 23.01 -15.24
CA ASN A 151 6.53 23.82 -15.89
C ASN A 151 6.81 25.13 -15.12
N SER A 152 6.71 25.10 -13.81
CA SER A 152 7.12 26.16 -12.88
C SER A 152 6.15 27.34 -12.77
N TYR A 153 4.88 27.18 -13.15
CA TYR A 153 3.86 28.23 -13.00
C TYR A 153 2.77 27.84 -11.98
N PRO A 154 3.06 27.82 -10.66
CA PRO A 154 2.12 27.35 -9.63
C PRO A 154 0.87 28.22 -9.46
N PHE A 155 0.87 29.43 -9.97
CA PHE A 155 -0.21 30.40 -9.80
C PHE A 155 -0.94 30.73 -11.08
N ILE A 156 -0.79 29.89 -12.11
CA ILE A 156 -1.53 30.05 -13.36
C ILE A 156 -3.03 30.09 -13.12
N LYS A 157 -3.70 30.94 -13.89
CA LYS A 157 -5.16 31.02 -13.91
C LYS A 157 -5.64 31.01 -15.36
N ILE A 158 -6.62 30.17 -15.65
CA ILE A 158 -7.32 30.15 -16.92
C ILE A 158 -8.80 30.47 -16.63
N LYS A 159 -9.25 31.58 -17.14
CA LYS A 159 -10.62 32.08 -16.95
C LYS A 159 -11.37 32.01 -18.26
N ILE A 160 -12.56 31.47 -18.25
CA ILE A 160 -13.52 31.61 -19.36
C ILE A 160 -14.13 33.00 -19.23
N GLU A 161 -13.77 33.92 -20.12
CA GLU A 161 -14.34 35.26 -20.15
C GLU A 161 -15.76 35.27 -20.73
N GLY A 162 -15.99 34.43 -21.75
CA GLY A 162 -17.30 34.31 -22.35
C GLY A 162 -17.36 33.16 -23.34
N ILE A 163 -18.59 32.71 -23.58
CA ILE A 163 -18.95 31.80 -24.66
C ILE A 163 -20.04 32.53 -25.48
N PHE A 164 -19.67 32.94 -26.67
CA PHE A 164 -20.54 33.72 -27.54
C PHE A 164 -21.23 32.81 -28.55
N LEU A 165 -22.54 32.73 -28.44
CA LEU A 165 -23.37 31.87 -29.28
C LEU A 165 -23.95 32.69 -30.41
N TYR A 166 -23.94 32.15 -31.63
CA TYR A 166 -24.54 32.78 -32.80
C TYR A 166 -24.94 31.76 -33.86
N ASP A 167 -25.87 32.16 -34.71
CA ASP A 167 -26.36 31.37 -35.82
C ASP A 167 -25.74 31.87 -37.13
N ASP A 168 -25.25 30.95 -37.95
CA ASP A 168 -24.78 31.29 -39.28
C ASP A 168 -26.00 31.46 -40.22
N SER A 169 -26.24 32.68 -40.64
CA SER A 169 -27.39 33.03 -41.51
C SER A 169 -27.37 32.31 -42.86
N ALA A 170 -26.24 31.78 -43.31
CA ALA A 170 -26.09 31.13 -44.61
C ALA A 170 -26.33 29.61 -44.54
N SER A 171 -25.89 28.94 -43.49
CA SER A 171 -26.04 27.48 -43.31
C SER A 171 -27.15 27.10 -42.34
N GLY A 172 -27.54 28.00 -41.44
CA GLY A 172 -28.47 27.72 -40.34
C GLY A 172 -27.80 27.01 -39.15
N ASP A 173 -26.48 26.72 -39.22
CA ASP A 173 -25.75 26.04 -38.15
C ASP A 173 -25.57 26.95 -36.93
N HIS A 174 -25.54 26.33 -35.74
CA HIS A 174 -25.28 27.01 -34.46
C HIS A 174 -23.81 26.92 -34.09
N PHE A 175 -23.21 28.05 -33.76
CA PHE A 175 -21.78 28.15 -33.41
C PHE A 175 -21.55 28.78 -32.03
N ALA A 176 -20.42 28.42 -31.42
CA ALA A 176 -19.90 29.00 -30.20
C ALA A 176 -18.47 29.47 -30.42
N ASP A 177 -18.18 30.71 -30.06
CA ASP A 177 -16.83 31.24 -29.90
C ASP A 177 -16.50 31.29 -28.42
N VAL A 178 -15.38 30.64 -28.01
CA VAL A 178 -14.94 30.56 -26.63
C VAL A 178 -13.81 31.54 -26.42
N HIS A 179 -13.92 32.43 -25.42
CA HIS A 179 -12.89 33.39 -25.06
C HIS A 179 -12.27 32.97 -23.71
N LEU A 180 -10.96 32.73 -23.72
CA LEU A 180 -10.17 32.35 -22.57
C LEU A 180 -9.14 33.45 -22.25
N LEU A 181 -9.05 33.83 -20.99
CA LEU A 181 -8.01 34.72 -20.48
C LEU A 181 -7.04 33.89 -19.65
N ILE A 182 -5.75 33.93 -19.99
CA ILE A 182 -4.69 33.22 -19.30
C ILE A 182 -3.76 34.22 -18.62
N ASP A 183 -3.67 34.10 -17.30
CA ASP A 183 -2.66 34.75 -16.45
C ASP A 183 -1.70 33.63 -15.96
N ASN A 184 -0.50 33.60 -16.50
CA ASN A 184 0.49 32.57 -16.12
C ASN A 184 1.03 32.76 -14.70
N GLY A 185 0.87 33.94 -14.14
CA GLY A 185 1.51 34.28 -12.88
C GLY A 185 3.04 34.33 -12.99
N GLN A 186 3.72 34.14 -11.88
CA GLN A 186 5.19 34.18 -11.82
C GLN A 186 5.77 32.78 -11.99
N LYS A 187 6.79 32.64 -12.87
CA LYS A 187 7.63 31.43 -12.89
C LYS A 187 8.35 31.33 -11.55
N SER A 188 8.30 30.15 -10.92
CA SER A 188 8.69 29.98 -9.53
C SER A 188 9.66 28.81 -9.34
N THR A 189 10.59 28.99 -8.39
CA THR A 189 11.53 27.98 -7.90
C THR A 189 11.28 27.72 -6.42
N ILE A 190 11.76 26.61 -5.89
CA ILE A 190 11.73 26.30 -4.47
C ILE A 190 13.03 26.82 -3.85
N ASP A 191 12.99 28.03 -3.29
CA ASP A 191 14.18 28.70 -2.75
C ASP A 191 14.38 28.35 -1.27
N LYS A 192 13.29 28.05 -0.55
CA LYS A 192 13.32 27.75 0.88
C LYS A 192 12.30 26.67 1.23
N ILE A 193 12.65 25.83 2.20
CA ILE A 193 11.75 24.84 2.80
C ILE A 193 11.56 25.21 4.27
N ASP A 194 10.32 25.46 4.66
CA ASP A 194 9.91 25.73 6.05
C ASP A 194 9.18 24.49 6.60
N VAL A 195 9.68 23.97 7.72
CA VAL A 195 9.07 22.83 8.41
C VAL A 195 8.40 23.30 9.69
N LYS A 196 7.17 22.88 9.93
CA LYS A 196 6.41 23.20 11.15
C LYS A 196 5.82 21.95 11.78
N GLY A 197 5.70 21.97 13.12
CA GLY A 197 5.07 20.90 13.89
C GLY A 197 6.02 19.77 14.32
N ASN A 198 7.28 19.78 13.89
CA ASN A 198 8.32 18.90 14.39
C ASN A 198 8.91 19.48 15.68
N THR A 199 8.79 18.75 16.77
CA THR A 199 9.31 19.14 18.09
C THR A 199 10.56 18.36 18.47
N SER A 200 10.60 17.08 18.14
CA SER A 200 11.71 16.17 18.43
C SER A 200 12.56 15.91 17.20
N THR A 201 11.93 15.75 16.03
CA THR A 201 12.62 15.47 14.77
C THR A 201 13.32 16.73 14.26
N LYS A 202 14.58 16.60 13.88
CA LYS A 202 15.35 17.70 13.33
C LYS A 202 14.92 18.02 11.90
N ASP A 203 14.91 19.30 11.51
CA ASP A 203 14.48 19.75 10.17
C ASP A 203 15.21 19.02 9.05
N TYR A 204 16.54 18.84 9.18
CA TYR A 204 17.34 18.16 8.17
C TYR A 204 16.91 16.69 7.91
N VAL A 205 16.25 16.04 8.88
CA VAL A 205 15.72 14.69 8.71
C VAL A 205 14.52 14.69 7.77
N ILE A 206 13.74 15.76 7.81
CA ILE A 206 12.58 15.96 6.94
C ILE A 206 13.05 16.41 5.56
N THR A 207 13.87 17.47 5.51
CA THR A 207 14.28 18.10 4.25
C THR A 207 15.08 17.17 3.34
N ARG A 208 16.00 16.35 3.89
CA ARG A 208 16.78 15.40 3.10
C ARG A 208 15.92 14.33 2.40
N GLU A 209 14.79 13.94 3.01
CA GLU A 209 13.89 12.93 2.42
C GLU A 209 13.07 13.50 1.26
N LEU A 210 12.91 14.81 1.18
CA LEU A 210 12.24 15.46 0.07
C LEU A 210 13.05 15.35 -1.22
N ARG A 211 14.38 15.29 -1.10
CA ARG A 211 15.33 15.26 -2.23
C ARG A 211 15.13 16.44 -3.19
N ILE A 212 14.85 17.61 -2.63
CA ILE A 212 14.67 18.86 -3.35
C ILE A 212 15.93 19.69 -3.13
N GLU A 213 16.50 20.20 -4.22
CA GLU A 213 17.62 21.13 -4.17
C GLU A 213 17.12 22.58 -4.10
N GLN A 214 17.86 23.44 -3.41
CA GLN A 214 17.52 24.86 -3.34
C GLN A 214 17.60 25.50 -4.75
N GLY A 215 16.54 26.18 -5.16
CA GLY A 215 16.42 26.78 -6.49
C GLY A 215 15.87 25.81 -7.54
N GLU A 216 15.45 24.61 -7.14
CA GLU A 216 14.78 23.65 -8.05
C GLU A 216 13.46 24.23 -8.58
N GLU A 217 13.20 24.01 -9.84
CA GLU A 217 11.98 24.49 -10.50
C GLU A 217 10.72 23.85 -9.87
N TYR A 218 9.68 24.65 -9.65
CA TYR A 218 8.42 24.15 -9.13
C TYR A 218 7.77 23.13 -10.09
N SER A 219 7.25 22.06 -9.54
CA SER A 219 6.40 21.07 -10.24
C SER A 219 5.31 20.58 -9.29
N GLN A 220 4.06 20.70 -9.71
CA GLN A 220 2.91 20.26 -8.92
C GLN A 220 2.96 18.74 -8.64
N THR A 221 3.30 17.96 -9.65
CA THR A 221 3.45 16.48 -9.51
C THR A 221 4.51 16.13 -8.47
N MET A 222 5.64 16.84 -8.47
CA MET A 222 6.68 16.65 -7.45
C MET A 222 6.14 16.96 -6.05
N ILE A 223 5.43 18.09 -5.87
CA ILE A 223 4.85 18.48 -4.58
C ILE A 223 3.84 17.44 -4.07
N GLU A 224 3.03 16.89 -4.95
CA GLU A 224 2.03 15.86 -4.61
C GLU A 224 2.64 14.51 -4.20
N GLU A 225 3.88 14.23 -4.60
CA GLU A 225 4.61 13.02 -4.19
C GLU A 225 5.28 13.16 -2.80
N LEU A 226 5.54 14.37 -2.33
CA LEU A 226 6.26 14.60 -1.07
C LEU A 226 5.59 13.97 0.16
N PRO A 227 4.26 13.97 0.32
CA PRO A 227 3.60 13.27 1.41
C PRO A 227 3.94 11.78 1.45
N LYS A 228 4.05 11.13 0.29
CA LYS A 228 4.43 9.70 0.20
C LYS A 228 5.83 9.47 0.77
N ARG A 229 6.80 10.33 0.41
CA ARG A 229 8.19 10.26 0.92
C ARG A 229 8.24 10.44 2.43
N LEU A 230 7.57 11.46 2.97
CA LEU A 230 7.55 11.76 4.41
C LEU A 230 6.79 10.70 5.22
N ASN A 231 5.67 10.18 4.70
CA ASN A 231 4.90 9.14 5.37
C ASN A 231 5.69 7.82 5.51
N ARG A 232 6.67 7.55 4.64
CA ARG A 232 7.57 6.39 4.75
C ARG A 232 8.49 6.44 5.97
N LEU A 233 8.84 7.62 6.45
CA LEU A 233 9.59 7.78 7.70
C LEU A 233 8.84 7.21 8.91
N ARG A 234 7.49 7.26 8.87
CA ARG A 234 6.61 6.78 9.95
C ARG A 234 6.80 7.52 11.29
N TYR A 235 7.37 8.71 11.24
CA TYR A 235 7.56 9.56 12.41
C TYR A 235 6.36 10.48 12.65
N PHE A 236 5.51 10.62 11.63
CA PHE A 236 4.41 11.57 11.59
C PHE A 236 3.04 10.87 11.42
N GLU A 237 1.99 11.54 11.87
CA GLU A 237 0.64 11.31 11.35
C GLU A 237 0.65 11.52 9.83
N PRO A 238 -0.38 11.09 9.08
CA PRO A 238 -0.43 11.29 7.64
C PRO A 238 -0.16 12.75 7.27
N VAL A 239 0.91 12.98 6.52
CA VAL A 239 1.32 14.32 6.09
C VAL A 239 0.44 14.76 4.92
N ALA A 240 -0.11 15.96 5.00
CA ALA A 240 -0.85 16.58 3.91
C ALA A 240 0.11 17.09 2.81
N THR A 241 -0.43 17.37 1.62
CA THR A 241 0.35 18.00 0.54
C THR A 241 0.88 19.33 1.00
N PRO A 242 2.20 19.58 0.88
CA PRO A 242 2.83 20.84 1.26
C PRO A 242 2.24 22.04 0.50
N GLN A 243 2.26 23.20 1.14
CA GLN A 243 1.81 24.44 0.52
C GLN A 243 2.98 25.19 -0.08
N PHE A 244 2.83 25.64 -1.32
CA PHE A 244 3.81 26.52 -1.96
C PHE A 244 3.34 27.98 -1.87
N LEU A 245 4.22 28.84 -1.41
CA LEU A 245 3.94 30.27 -1.15
C LEU A 245 5.08 31.12 -1.72
N ILE A 246 4.77 32.36 -2.09
CA ILE A 246 5.79 33.37 -2.38
C ILE A 246 5.88 34.30 -1.18
N ASN A 247 7.09 34.49 -0.66
CA ASN A 247 7.33 35.42 0.44
C ASN A 247 7.44 36.90 -0.05
N THR A 248 7.62 37.84 0.89
CA THR A 248 7.75 39.28 0.59
C THR A 248 9.01 39.63 -0.21
N GLU A 249 10.01 38.75 -0.22
CA GLU A 249 11.27 38.86 -0.97
C GLU A 249 11.17 38.23 -2.37
N LYS A 250 9.98 37.75 -2.75
CA LYS A 250 9.67 37.02 -3.99
C LYS A 250 10.35 35.66 -4.10
N GLU A 251 10.75 35.06 -3.01
CA GLU A 251 11.29 33.73 -2.97
C GLU A 251 10.16 32.70 -2.82
N GLY A 252 10.29 31.54 -3.50
CA GLY A 252 9.38 30.42 -3.36
C GLY A 252 9.66 29.61 -2.09
N VAL A 253 8.66 29.55 -1.22
CA VAL A 253 8.73 28.85 0.06
C VAL A 253 7.80 27.65 0.06
N LEU A 254 8.38 26.47 0.27
CA LEU A 254 7.61 25.23 0.47
C LEU A 254 7.34 25.05 1.97
N LEU A 255 6.10 25.20 2.38
CA LEU A 255 5.66 25.02 3.77
C LEU A 255 5.20 23.57 3.98
N ILE A 256 5.88 22.88 4.89
CA ILE A 256 5.58 21.50 5.27
C ILE A 256 5.08 21.47 6.71
N GLU A 257 3.86 21.04 6.89
CA GLU A 257 3.28 20.85 8.21
C GLU A 257 3.24 19.38 8.59
N VAL A 258 3.89 19.01 9.69
CA VAL A 258 3.92 17.65 10.21
C VAL A 258 3.37 17.60 11.63
N LYS A 259 2.84 16.44 12.00
CA LYS A 259 2.45 16.16 13.38
C LYS A 259 3.14 14.88 13.82
N GLU A 260 4.03 14.99 14.80
CA GLU A 260 4.80 13.84 15.30
C GLU A 260 3.91 12.84 16.04
N LYS A 261 4.27 11.58 15.92
CA LYS A 261 3.65 10.46 16.67
C LYS A 261 4.72 9.67 17.42
N GLN A 262 4.28 8.84 18.34
CA GLN A 262 5.18 7.90 19.01
C GLN A 262 5.76 6.90 18.00
N THR A 263 7.09 6.76 18.00
CA THR A 263 7.83 5.89 17.09
C THR A 263 8.54 4.74 17.80
N ASN A 264 8.64 4.83 19.12
CA ASN A 264 9.32 3.82 19.95
C ASN A 264 8.29 2.79 20.42
N ASN A 265 8.60 1.53 20.18
CA ASN A 265 7.77 0.41 20.61
C ASN A 265 8.56 -0.47 21.57
N PHE A 266 7.90 -0.87 22.62
CA PHE A 266 8.38 -1.90 23.55
C PHE A 266 7.26 -2.91 23.74
N ASP A 267 7.53 -4.16 23.38
CA ASP A 267 6.58 -5.26 23.55
C ASP A 267 7.29 -6.51 24.08
N GLY A 268 6.58 -7.31 24.82
CA GLY A 268 7.13 -8.56 25.32
C GLY A 268 6.17 -9.34 26.18
N ILE A 269 6.41 -10.62 26.20
CA ILE A 269 5.75 -11.58 27.09
C ILE A 269 6.85 -12.40 27.76
N ILE A 270 6.85 -12.40 29.08
CA ILE A 270 7.80 -13.20 29.86
C ILE A 270 7.00 -14.18 30.70
N GLY A 271 7.30 -15.45 30.56
CA GLY A 271 6.77 -16.55 31.33
C GLY A 271 7.87 -17.24 32.15
N TYR A 272 7.48 -17.90 33.22
CA TYR A 272 8.35 -18.78 33.99
C TYR A 272 7.76 -20.19 34.01
N ILE A 273 8.55 -21.16 33.58
CA ILE A 273 8.20 -22.57 33.63
C ILE A 273 8.92 -23.18 34.84
N PRO A 274 8.18 -23.63 35.87
CA PRO A 274 8.78 -24.24 37.04
C PRO A 274 9.46 -25.57 36.69
N ALA A 275 10.33 -26.03 37.57
CA ALA A 275 10.95 -27.35 37.44
C ALA A 275 9.91 -28.46 37.44
N SER A 276 9.99 -29.36 36.46
CA SER A 276 9.08 -30.50 36.31
C SER A 276 9.52 -31.73 37.12
N LYS A 277 10.79 -31.80 37.46
CA LYS A 277 11.42 -32.95 38.19
C LYS A 277 12.32 -32.44 39.30
N GLU A 278 12.48 -33.28 40.32
CA GLU A 278 13.42 -33.04 41.42
C GLU A 278 14.87 -32.93 40.88
N GLY A 279 15.59 -31.87 41.24
CA GLY A 279 16.93 -31.56 40.73
C GLY A 279 16.98 -30.71 39.47
N GLU A 280 15.88 -30.47 38.80
CA GLU A 280 15.82 -29.51 37.68
C GLU A 280 15.60 -28.08 38.21
N LYS A 281 16.11 -27.10 37.47
CA LYS A 281 15.78 -25.67 37.71
C LYS A 281 14.69 -25.22 36.75
N GLY A 282 13.74 -24.43 37.23
CA GLY A 282 12.80 -23.73 36.34
C GLY A 282 13.57 -22.79 35.39
N TYR A 283 12.89 -22.35 34.32
CA TYR A 283 13.48 -21.44 33.33
C TYR A 283 12.48 -20.37 32.87
N VAL A 284 13.03 -19.26 32.43
CA VAL A 284 12.27 -18.18 31.82
C VAL A 284 12.03 -18.52 30.34
N THR A 285 10.86 -18.24 29.83
CA THR A 285 10.52 -18.29 28.41
C THR A 285 9.86 -16.98 28.01
N GLY A 286 9.89 -16.61 26.76
CA GLY A 286 9.22 -15.40 26.31
C GLY A 286 9.86 -14.74 25.11
N LEU A 287 9.35 -13.56 24.84
CA LEU A 287 9.72 -12.69 23.75
C LEU A 287 9.83 -11.27 24.27
N VAL A 288 10.86 -10.55 23.90
CA VAL A 288 11.02 -9.12 24.14
C VAL A 288 11.46 -8.44 22.83
N ASN A 289 10.71 -7.45 22.41
CA ASN A 289 11.04 -6.60 21.27
C ASN A 289 11.12 -5.15 21.75
N VAL A 290 12.17 -4.47 21.35
CA VAL A 290 12.34 -3.04 21.52
C VAL A 290 12.68 -2.46 20.16
N SER A 291 11.87 -1.53 19.67
CA SER A 291 12.13 -0.80 18.42
C SER A 291 12.17 0.69 18.74
N LEU A 292 13.32 1.28 18.57
CA LEU A 292 13.58 2.70 18.79
C LEU A 292 13.82 3.35 17.44
N ARG A 293 12.89 4.19 17.00
CA ARG A 293 12.98 4.92 15.73
C ARG A 293 13.18 6.40 16.00
N ASN A 294 13.84 7.05 15.08
CA ASN A 294 14.12 8.47 15.18
C ASN A 294 14.84 8.84 16.48
N LEU A 295 15.86 8.04 16.84
CA LEU A 295 16.65 8.27 18.03
C LEU A 295 17.20 9.70 18.05
N PHE A 296 16.92 10.44 19.13
CA PHE A 296 17.33 11.83 19.33
C PHE A 296 16.85 12.80 18.22
N GLY A 297 15.80 12.41 17.47
CA GLY A 297 15.29 13.21 16.36
C GLY A 297 16.19 13.22 15.12
N THR A 298 17.13 12.28 14.98
CA THR A 298 18.14 12.26 13.92
C THR A 298 17.83 11.30 12.78
N GLY A 299 16.71 10.58 12.87
CA GLY A 299 16.34 9.54 11.93
C GLY A 299 17.01 8.18 12.17
N ARG A 300 17.96 8.09 13.12
CA ARG A 300 18.61 6.82 13.52
C ARG A 300 17.61 5.85 14.09
N ALA A 301 17.87 4.57 13.90
CA ALA A 301 17.02 3.54 14.49
C ALA A 301 17.86 2.44 15.14
N ALA A 302 17.30 1.84 16.19
CA ALA A 302 17.88 0.67 16.84
C ALA A 302 16.77 -0.30 17.21
N ALA A 303 17.02 -1.60 17.07
CA ALA A 303 16.11 -2.62 17.54
C ALA A 303 16.86 -3.67 18.36
N PHE A 304 16.15 -4.21 19.32
CA PHE A 304 16.56 -5.34 20.13
C PHE A 304 15.45 -6.36 20.12
N HIS A 305 15.81 -7.59 19.76
CA HIS A 305 14.92 -8.74 19.81
C HIS A 305 15.56 -9.82 20.66
N TRP A 306 14.80 -10.36 21.61
CA TRP A 306 15.16 -11.54 22.38
C TRP A 306 13.96 -12.48 22.41
N GLN A 307 14.21 -13.76 22.10
CA GLN A 307 13.21 -14.80 22.20
C GLN A 307 13.80 -16.06 22.82
N GLN A 308 13.12 -16.59 23.83
CA GLN A 308 13.44 -17.87 24.42
C GLN A 308 12.31 -18.86 24.15
N PHE A 309 12.60 -19.83 23.28
CA PHE A 309 11.62 -20.83 22.86
C PHE A 309 11.42 -21.93 23.89
N ASN A 310 12.52 -22.38 24.48
CA ASN A 310 12.56 -23.44 25.50
C ASN A 310 13.79 -23.25 26.38
N ARG A 311 14.03 -24.21 27.30
CA ARG A 311 15.17 -24.17 28.23
C ARG A 311 16.53 -23.99 27.57
N PHE A 312 16.70 -24.49 26.35
CA PHE A 312 17.99 -24.62 25.70
C PHE A 312 18.14 -23.77 24.43
N SER A 313 17.03 -23.27 23.90
CA SER A 313 17.01 -22.54 22.64
C SER A 313 16.57 -21.10 22.84
N GLN A 314 17.40 -20.16 22.38
CA GLN A 314 17.14 -18.73 22.44
C GLN A 314 17.78 -17.99 21.26
N ASP A 315 17.17 -16.89 20.90
CA ASP A 315 17.68 -15.95 19.90
C ASP A 315 17.84 -14.56 20.52
N VAL A 316 18.89 -13.86 20.12
CA VAL A 316 19.13 -12.45 20.41
C VAL A 316 19.52 -11.76 19.12
N GLU A 317 18.87 -10.66 18.80
CA GLU A 317 19.23 -9.82 17.66
C GLU A 317 19.27 -8.35 18.06
N ILE A 318 20.32 -7.66 17.65
CA ILE A 318 20.48 -6.21 17.80
C ILE A 318 20.70 -5.63 16.41
N LYS A 319 19.90 -4.64 16.03
CA LYS A 319 20.04 -3.91 14.77
C LYS A 319 20.27 -2.44 15.04
N TYR A 320 21.03 -1.81 14.16
CA TYR A 320 21.25 -0.37 14.16
C TYR A 320 21.24 0.17 12.73
N LEU A 321 20.60 1.32 12.54
CA LEU A 321 20.55 2.05 11.29
C LEU A 321 21.08 3.47 11.50
N GLU A 322 22.11 3.84 10.75
CA GLU A 322 22.56 5.21 10.52
C GLU A 322 22.08 5.64 9.12
N PRO A 323 21.02 6.45 9.01
CA PRO A 323 20.50 6.88 7.72
C PRO A 323 21.26 8.09 7.20
N TRP A 324 21.33 8.25 5.88
CA TRP A 324 21.89 9.42 5.21
C TRP A 324 23.30 9.77 5.69
N LEU A 325 24.20 8.83 5.53
CA LEU A 325 25.59 8.97 5.97
C LEU A 325 26.22 10.27 5.41
N LEU A 326 26.65 11.14 6.31
CA LEU A 326 27.25 12.45 5.97
C LEU A 326 26.36 13.33 5.07
N GLY A 327 25.03 13.14 5.09
CA GLY A 327 24.09 13.89 4.26
C GLY A 327 23.87 13.33 2.85
N TYR A 328 24.54 12.24 2.49
CA TYR A 328 24.33 11.55 1.22
C TYR A 328 23.31 10.41 1.37
N PRO A 329 22.64 9.96 0.30
CA PRO A 329 21.61 8.94 0.33
C PRO A 329 22.21 7.52 0.53
N PHE A 330 23.04 7.38 1.53
CA PHE A 330 23.64 6.11 1.97
C PHE A 330 23.23 5.80 3.40
N ASN A 331 22.76 4.60 3.63
CA ASN A 331 22.49 4.07 4.97
C ASN A 331 23.59 3.09 5.39
N ILE A 332 23.98 3.13 6.65
CA ILE A 332 24.78 2.06 7.25
C ILE A 332 23.86 1.24 8.14
N ASN A 333 23.80 -0.07 7.89
CA ASN A 333 23.11 -1.02 8.76
C ASN A 333 24.12 -1.92 9.45
N GLY A 334 23.89 -2.17 10.73
CA GLY A 334 24.65 -3.11 11.55
C GLY A 334 23.72 -4.11 12.21
N THR A 335 24.04 -5.41 12.16
CA THR A 335 23.27 -6.46 12.81
C THR A 335 24.20 -7.38 13.60
N LEU A 336 23.86 -7.59 14.86
CA LEU A 336 24.44 -8.62 15.71
C LEU A 336 23.35 -9.64 16.01
N TYR A 337 23.61 -10.90 15.70
CA TYR A 337 22.68 -12.00 15.92
C TYR A 337 23.38 -13.14 16.66
N GLN A 338 22.73 -13.69 17.68
CA GLN A 338 23.17 -14.89 18.36
C GLN A 338 22.00 -15.84 18.53
N ARG A 339 22.16 -17.08 18.07
CA ARG A 339 21.24 -18.19 18.31
C ARG A 339 21.91 -19.27 19.14
N LYS A 340 21.25 -19.72 20.17
CA LYS A 340 21.57 -20.97 20.84
C LYS A 340 20.53 -21.99 20.40
N GLN A 341 21.00 -23.04 19.70
CA GLN A 341 20.13 -24.07 19.16
C GLN A 341 20.23 -25.32 20.03
N ASP A 342 19.27 -25.49 20.92
CA ASP A 342 19.21 -26.62 21.83
C ASP A 342 20.54 -26.86 22.57
N THR A 343 20.94 -28.14 22.67
CA THR A 343 22.23 -28.56 23.16
C THR A 343 23.23 -28.82 22.03
N THR A 344 22.95 -28.35 20.81
CA THR A 344 23.72 -28.69 19.61
C THR A 344 24.80 -27.66 19.29
N TYR A 345 24.46 -26.39 19.17
CA TYR A 345 25.44 -25.34 18.83
C TYR A 345 25.00 -23.93 19.27
N VAL A 346 25.96 -23.02 19.26
CA VAL A 346 25.75 -21.58 19.33
C VAL A 346 26.25 -20.95 18.02
N GLN A 347 25.41 -20.19 17.37
CA GLN A 347 25.72 -19.40 16.19
C GLN A 347 25.80 -17.93 16.59
N ARG A 348 26.85 -17.23 16.17
CA ARG A 348 26.99 -15.78 16.33
C ARG A 348 27.29 -15.17 14.98
N LYS A 349 26.55 -14.12 14.61
CA LYS A 349 26.72 -13.41 13.36
C LYS A 349 26.84 -11.92 13.64
N LEU A 350 27.83 -11.29 13.02
CA LEU A 350 27.98 -9.85 12.95
C LEU A 350 27.97 -9.46 11.48
N GLU A 351 27.06 -8.59 11.06
CA GLU A 351 26.91 -8.16 9.69
C GLU A 351 26.82 -6.64 9.63
N GLY A 352 27.49 -6.05 8.65
CA GLY A 352 27.37 -4.65 8.30
C GLY A 352 27.01 -4.49 6.81
N SER A 353 26.21 -3.49 6.47
CA SER A 353 25.93 -3.15 5.08
C SER A 353 25.94 -1.66 4.84
N LEU A 354 26.35 -1.29 3.64
CA LEU A 354 26.22 0.05 3.08
C LEU A 354 25.14 -0.01 1.98
N GLU A 355 24.04 0.67 2.22
CA GLU A 355 22.87 0.73 1.32
C GLU A 355 22.83 2.10 0.64
N TYR A 356 22.74 2.11 -0.68
CA TYR A 356 22.49 3.30 -1.51
C TYR A 356 21.01 3.41 -1.85
N LEU A 357 20.42 4.54 -1.53
CA LEU A 357 19.03 4.87 -1.83
C LEU A 357 18.95 5.57 -3.19
N ALA A 358 18.85 4.78 -4.28
CA ALA A 358 18.79 5.32 -5.64
C ALA A 358 17.56 6.20 -5.86
N THR A 359 16.40 5.71 -5.40
CA THR A 359 15.14 6.46 -5.32
C THR A 359 14.48 6.17 -3.98
N GLU A 360 13.30 6.75 -3.73
CA GLU A 360 12.48 6.38 -2.57
C GLU A 360 12.01 4.91 -2.61
N ASP A 361 11.93 4.32 -3.80
CA ASP A 361 11.42 2.96 -4.00
C ASP A 361 12.54 1.93 -4.22
N ILE A 362 13.74 2.36 -4.63
CA ILE A 362 14.81 1.47 -5.07
C ILE A 362 16.06 1.70 -4.22
N SER A 363 16.55 0.62 -3.61
CA SER A 363 17.85 0.63 -2.93
C SER A 363 18.71 -0.58 -3.30
N ALA A 364 20.02 -0.39 -3.24
CA ALA A 364 21.01 -1.43 -3.43
C ALA A 364 22.05 -1.40 -2.31
N ALA A 365 22.40 -2.56 -1.77
CA ALA A 365 23.37 -2.64 -0.67
C ALA A 365 24.49 -3.62 -0.96
N VAL A 366 25.66 -3.28 -0.40
CA VAL A 366 26.79 -4.21 -0.27
C VAL A 366 26.88 -4.61 1.19
N LEU A 367 27.03 -5.88 1.47
CA LEU A 367 27.14 -6.41 2.82
C LEU A 367 28.45 -7.15 3.04
N VAL A 368 28.93 -7.10 4.28
CA VAL A 368 30.03 -7.92 4.78
C VAL A 368 29.64 -8.43 6.17
N GLY A 369 29.92 -9.69 6.44
CA GLY A 369 29.57 -10.29 7.71
C GLY A 369 30.54 -11.38 8.10
N THR A 370 30.66 -11.58 9.42
CA THR A 370 31.37 -12.70 10.00
C THR A 370 30.42 -13.55 10.83
N GLU A 371 30.57 -14.85 10.77
CA GLU A 371 29.73 -15.78 11.51
C GLU A 371 30.62 -16.84 12.15
N SER A 372 30.32 -17.24 13.39
CA SER A 372 30.95 -18.37 14.06
C SER A 372 29.90 -19.35 14.53
N ILE A 373 30.17 -20.64 14.32
CA ILE A 373 29.35 -21.75 14.79
C ILE A 373 30.19 -22.52 15.78
N ILE A 374 29.72 -22.64 17.00
CA ILE A 374 30.42 -23.26 18.12
C ILE A 374 29.57 -24.45 18.58
N PRO A 375 30.00 -25.71 18.36
CA PRO A 375 29.26 -26.88 18.82
C PRO A 375 29.24 -26.94 20.33
N SER A 376 28.19 -27.49 20.91
CA SER A 376 28.11 -27.77 22.35
C SER A 376 28.99 -28.96 22.70
N GLN A 377 29.55 -28.95 23.89
CA GLN A 377 30.37 -30.07 24.42
C GLN A 377 29.61 -31.41 24.52
N ASN A 378 28.27 -31.35 24.57
CA ASN A 378 27.40 -32.52 24.64
C ASN A 378 26.81 -32.91 23.26
N ALA A 379 27.27 -32.30 22.16
CA ALA A 379 26.84 -32.65 20.82
C ALA A 379 27.25 -34.11 20.53
N ASN A 380 26.27 -35.01 20.52
CA ASN A 380 26.47 -36.41 20.22
C ASN A 380 27.13 -36.61 18.85
N SER A 381 27.90 -37.67 18.68
CA SER A 381 28.55 -38.05 17.42
C SER A 381 27.62 -38.17 16.20
N TYR A 382 26.31 -38.15 16.39
CA TYR A 382 25.29 -38.19 15.31
C TYR A 382 24.97 -36.82 14.68
N THR A 383 25.14 -35.71 15.42
CA THR A 383 24.99 -34.35 14.89
C THR A 383 26.37 -33.72 14.76
N ARG A 384 27.14 -34.14 13.75
CA ARG A 384 28.48 -33.57 13.48
C ARG A 384 28.37 -32.12 13.03
N ILE A 385 28.30 -31.19 13.99
CA ILE A 385 28.41 -29.76 13.73
C ILE A 385 29.84 -29.36 14.08
N PHE A 386 30.50 -28.77 13.09
CA PHE A 386 31.88 -28.34 13.26
C PHE A 386 31.97 -26.94 13.88
N ASN A 387 32.97 -26.72 14.69
CA ASN A 387 33.39 -25.37 15.02
C ASN A 387 33.90 -24.72 13.73
N SER A 388 33.24 -23.65 13.30
CA SER A 388 33.54 -23.01 12.03
C SER A 388 33.48 -21.49 12.14
N SER A 389 34.28 -20.84 11.30
CA SER A 389 34.28 -19.41 11.08
C SER A 389 33.92 -19.13 9.60
N ILE A 390 33.01 -18.19 9.36
CA ILE A 390 32.48 -17.89 8.04
C ILE A 390 32.66 -16.40 7.81
N LEU A 391 33.25 -16.05 6.69
CA LEU A 391 33.28 -14.68 6.17
C LEU A 391 32.34 -14.60 4.97
N THR A 392 31.37 -13.70 5.04
CA THR A 392 30.35 -13.50 3.97
C THR A 392 30.50 -12.11 3.37
N THR A 393 30.43 -12.04 2.06
CA THR A 393 30.26 -10.79 1.30
C THR A 393 29.06 -10.95 0.36
N GLY A 394 28.34 -9.89 0.12
CA GLY A 394 27.14 -10.01 -0.71
C GLY A 394 26.60 -8.68 -1.22
N VAL A 395 25.60 -8.78 -2.06
CA VAL A 395 24.85 -7.66 -2.60
C VAL A 395 23.35 -7.91 -2.40
N ASN A 396 22.62 -6.83 -2.21
CA ASN A 396 21.17 -6.85 -2.07
C ASN A 396 20.56 -5.76 -2.95
N LEU A 397 19.48 -6.08 -3.65
CA LEU A 397 18.64 -5.14 -4.38
C LEU A 397 17.24 -5.21 -3.78
N LYS A 398 16.68 -4.04 -3.44
CA LYS A 398 15.31 -3.91 -2.93
C LYS A 398 14.54 -2.91 -3.78
N ILE A 399 13.32 -3.29 -4.18
CA ILE A 399 12.32 -2.41 -4.79
C ILE A 399 11.07 -2.50 -3.93
N ASP A 400 10.60 -1.38 -3.39
CA ASP A 400 9.46 -1.33 -2.47
C ASP A 400 8.53 -0.15 -2.85
N THR A 401 7.53 -0.44 -3.68
CA THR A 401 6.54 0.54 -4.14
C THR A 401 5.21 0.45 -3.38
N ARG A 402 5.16 -0.31 -2.27
CA ARG A 402 3.94 -0.46 -1.47
C ARG A 402 3.47 0.89 -0.93
N ASP A 403 2.17 1.09 -0.96
CA ASP A 403 1.50 2.27 -0.39
C ASP A 403 1.52 2.29 1.15
N ASP A 404 1.34 1.14 1.81
CA ASP A 404 1.56 0.94 3.25
C ASP A 404 2.29 -0.38 3.48
N PRO A 405 3.39 -0.39 4.25
CA PRO A 405 4.17 -1.62 4.44
C PRO A 405 3.50 -2.68 5.33
N TYR A 406 2.51 -2.29 6.16
CA TYR A 406 1.82 -3.22 7.06
C TYR A 406 0.56 -3.84 6.45
N ALA A 407 -0.23 -3.03 5.75
CA ALA A 407 -1.45 -3.45 5.09
C ALA A 407 -1.54 -2.85 3.68
N PRO A 408 -0.63 -3.22 2.78
CA PRO A 408 -0.60 -2.67 1.44
C PRO A 408 -1.88 -3.02 0.67
N LYS A 409 -2.41 -2.01 -0.02
CA LYS A 409 -3.50 -2.12 -0.97
C LYS A 409 -2.98 -2.27 -2.40
N GLY A 410 -1.81 -1.72 -2.66
CA GLY A 410 -1.17 -1.74 -3.97
C GLY A 410 0.36 -1.73 -3.89
N GLY A 411 0.98 -1.93 -5.03
CA GLY A 411 2.43 -1.91 -5.17
C GLY A 411 3.09 -3.28 -5.03
N VAL A 412 4.42 -3.27 -5.05
CA VAL A 412 5.23 -4.48 -4.98
C VAL A 412 6.37 -4.32 -3.98
N LEU A 413 6.78 -5.43 -3.39
CA LEU A 413 8.04 -5.57 -2.66
C LEU A 413 8.86 -6.67 -3.34
N PHE A 414 10.00 -6.29 -3.87
CA PHE A 414 10.96 -7.20 -4.46
C PHE A 414 12.29 -7.12 -3.72
N ILE A 415 12.84 -8.26 -3.34
CA ILE A 415 14.15 -8.36 -2.69
C ILE A 415 14.94 -9.46 -3.39
N ASN A 416 16.13 -9.13 -3.84
CA ASN A 416 17.06 -10.09 -4.40
C ASN A 416 18.41 -9.95 -3.69
N SER A 417 18.93 -11.06 -3.18
CA SER A 417 20.21 -11.09 -2.49
C SER A 417 21.09 -12.19 -3.06
N TYR A 418 22.36 -11.88 -3.25
CA TYR A 418 23.40 -12.84 -3.59
C TYR A 418 24.57 -12.67 -2.66
N SER A 419 25.04 -13.77 -2.04
CA SER A 419 26.20 -13.73 -1.16
C SER A 419 27.15 -14.90 -1.38
N LEU A 420 28.43 -14.60 -1.20
CA LEU A 420 29.55 -15.53 -1.20
C LEU A 420 30.07 -15.64 0.22
N SER A 421 30.19 -16.86 0.72
CA SER A 421 30.69 -17.14 2.06
C SER A 421 31.89 -18.09 1.96
N ARG A 422 32.96 -17.76 2.69
CA ARG A 422 34.09 -18.65 2.92
C ARG A 422 33.97 -19.20 4.32
N LYS A 423 33.70 -20.51 4.42
CA LYS A 423 33.58 -21.25 5.69
C LYS A 423 34.85 -22.01 5.95
N LYS A 424 35.44 -21.79 7.11
CA LYS A 424 36.62 -22.54 7.60
C LYS A 424 36.21 -23.39 8.78
N ILE A 425 36.37 -24.71 8.66
CA ILE A 425 36.19 -25.67 9.74
C ILE A 425 37.46 -25.67 10.60
N ILE A 426 37.27 -25.50 11.90
CA ILE A 426 38.36 -25.34 12.87
C ILE A 426 38.51 -26.58 13.80
N GLY A 427 37.42 -27.27 14.06
CA GLY A 427 37.41 -28.42 14.97
C GLY A 427 36.02 -28.99 15.23
N PRO A 428 35.86 -29.98 16.10
CA PRO A 428 36.90 -30.70 16.81
C PRO A 428 37.79 -31.53 15.89
N GLN A 429 39.09 -31.61 16.21
CA GLN A 429 40.11 -32.28 15.39
C GLN A 429 39.84 -33.76 15.19
N GLU A 430 39.22 -34.41 16.16
CA GLU A 430 38.86 -35.85 16.15
C GLU A 430 37.88 -36.21 15.03
N PHE A 431 37.13 -35.22 14.50
CA PHE A 431 36.17 -35.41 13.41
C PHE A 431 36.69 -34.88 12.07
N ILE A 432 37.87 -34.27 12.02
CA ILE A 432 38.50 -33.78 10.78
C ILE A 432 39.29 -34.94 10.16
N THR A 433 38.69 -35.60 9.18
CA THR A 433 39.36 -36.62 8.37
C THR A 433 40.20 -36.00 7.27
N PRO A 434 41.24 -36.71 6.74
CA PRO A 434 42.03 -36.17 5.63
C PRO A 434 41.24 -35.81 4.38
N ASP A 435 40.09 -36.47 4.16
CA ASP A 435 39.22 -36.25 3.00
C ASP A 435 38.20 -35.13 3.23
N LEU A 436 38.08 -34.61 4.46
CA LEU A 436 37.16 -33.51 4.75
C LEU A 436 37.69 -32.17 4.23
N GLU A 437 36.99 -31.54 3.34
CA GLU A 437 37.26 -30.18 2.91
C GLU A 437 37.02 -29.18 4.06
N THR A 438 38.07 -28.59 4.59
CA THR A 438 37.98 -27.65 5.72
C THR A 438 37.78 -26.19 5.32
N ASN A 439 37.99 -25.86 4.04
CA ASN A 439 37.76 -24.53 3.47
C ASN A 439 36.70 -24.60 2.38
N ILE A 440 35.48 -24.22 2.71
CA ILE A 440 34.28 -24.42 1.88
C ILE A 440 33.85 -23.07 1.36
N ASN A 441 33.58 -22.99 0.05
CA ASN A 441 32.93 -21.83 -0.54
C ASN A 441 31.43 -22.09 -0.69
N LEU A 442 30.62 -21.22 -0.08
CA LEU A 442 29.17 -21.28 -0.14
C LEU A 442 28.64 -20.09 -0.92
N GLN A 443 27.68 -20.34 -1.78
CA GLN A 443 26.93 -19.32 -2.50
C GLN A 443 25.48 -19.38 -2.04
N ARG A 444 24.94 -18.23 -1.60
CA ARG A 444 23.54 -18.11 -1.23
C ARG A 444 22.83 -17.16 -2.16
N PHE A 445 21.76 -17.60 -2.75
CA PHE A 445 20.85 -16.81 -3.53
C PHE A 445 19.50 -16.75 -2.83
N THR A 446 18.91 -15.56 -2.73
CA THR A 446 17.56 -15.35 -2.21
C THR A 446 16.82 -14.42 -3.14
N PHE A 447 15.62 -14.83 -3.52
CA PHE A 447 14.66 -14.07 -4.28
C PHE A 447 13.35 -14.01 -3.48
N SER A 448 12.77 -12.83 -3.34
CA SER A 448 11.45 -12.65 -2.72
C SER A 448 10.68 -11.58 -3.48
N PHE A 449 9.47 -11.90 -3.82
CA PHE A 449 8.54 -11.00 -4.50
C PHE A 449 7.20 -11.03 -3.76
N TRP A 450 6.63 -9.86 -3.50
CA TRP A 450 5.26 -9.68 -3.06
C TRP A 450 4.58 -8.64 -3.95
N GLY A 451 3.39 -8.97 -4.45
CA GLY A 451 2.53 -8.05 -5.19
C GLY A 451 1.18 -7.89 -4.49
N PHE A 452 0.65 -6.67 -4.51
CA PHE A 452 -0.61 -6.30 -3.87
C PHE A 452 -1.50 -5.57 -4.87
N TYR A 453 -2.77 -5.96 -4.90
CA TYR A 453 -3.74 -5.35 -5.80
C TYR A 453 -5.12 -5.26 -5.12
N GLU A 454 -5.65 -4.03 -5.01
CA GLU A 454 -7.01 -3.78 -4.52
C GLU A 454 -8.02 -4.14 -5.61
N LEU A 455 -8.69 -5.30 -5.46
CA LEU A 455 -9.66 -5.81 -6.43
C LEU A 455 -11.00 -5.06 -6.35
N PHE A 456 -11.45 -4.82 -5.13
CA PHE A 456 -12.62 -4.01 -4.78
C PHE A 456 -12.28 -3.16 -3.56
N THR A 457 -13.07 -2.13 -3.28
CA THR A 457 -12.86 -1.27 -2.11
C THR A 457 -12.63 -2.10 -0.84
N ASN A 458 -11.46 -1.90 -0.21
CA ASN A 458 -11.00 -2.63 0.98
C ASN A 458 -10.78 -4.15 0.81
N GLN A 459 -10.72 -4.65 -0.40
CA GLN A 459 -10.48 -6.06 -0.70
C GLN A 459 -9.22 -6.20 -1.55
N VAL A 460 -8.20 -6.86 -1.00
CA VAL A 460 -6.88 -6.94 -1.61
C VAL A 460 -6.49 -8.38 -1.87
N ILE A 461 -5.97 -8.64 -3.06
CA ILE A 461 -5.23 -9.87 -3.36
C ILE A 461 -3.75 -9.60 -3.12
N ALA A 462 -3.12 -10.43 -2.30
CA ALA A 462 -1.69 -10.42 -2.06
C ALA A 462 -1.07 -11.74 -2.54
N VAL A 463 -0.02 -11.64 -3.35
CA VAL A 463 0.71 -12.80 -3.87
C VAL A 463 2.18 -12.66 -3.49
N GLY A 464 2.68 -13.64 -2.75
CA GLY A 464 4.09 -13.76 -2.38
C GLY A 464 4.74 -14.96 -3.06
N VAL A 465 5.98 -14.80 -3.51
CA VAL A 465 6.83 -15.90 -4.01
C VAL A 465 8.23 -15.69 -3.47
N THR A 466 8.78 -16.70 -2.79
CA THR A 466 10.15 -16.67 -2.29
C THR A 466 10.88 -17.94 -2.70
N GLY A 467 12.11 -17.79 -3.15
CA GLY A 467 13.02 -18.88 -3.46
C GLY A 467 14.39 -18.63 -2.84
N LYS A 468 14.99 -19.67 -2.30
CA LYS A 468 16.36 -19.64 -1.74
C LYS A 468 17.14 -20.84 -2.21
N GLU A 469 18.39 -20.64 -2.62
CA GLU A 469 19.30 -21.69 -3.03
C GLU A 469 20.65 -21.52 -2.36
N LEU A 470 21.19 -22.62 -1.85
CA LEU A 470 22.54 -22.75 -1.29
C LEU A 470 23.33 -23.69 -2.20
N ARG A 471 24.49 -23.25 -2.64
CA ARG A 471 25.44 -24.01 -3.44
C ARG A 471 26.80 -24.09 -2.72
N GLY A 472 27.43 -25.23 -2.79
CA GLY A 472 28.74 -25.50 -2.20
C GLY A 472 29.05 -26.99 -2.30
N SER A 473 30.28 -27.37 -1.91
CA SER A 473 30.73 -28.77 -1.89
C SER A 473 30.14 -29.56 -0.72
N PHE A 474 29.86 -28.87 0.38
CA PHE A 474 29.41 -29.50 1.63
C PHE A 474 28.54 -28.54 2.45
N PHE A 475 27.49 -29.08 3.09
CA PHE A 475 26.58 -28.31 3.92
C PHE A 475 26.39 -28.95 5.28
N GLU A 476 26.45 -28.18 6.32
CA GLU A 476 25.99 -28.58 7.65
C GLU A 476 24.51 -28.18 7.82
N GLU A 477 23.87 -28.77 8.83
CA GLU A 477 22.47 -28.42 9.14
C GLU A 477 22.30 -26.92 9.45
N SER A 478 23.32 -26.33 10.09
CA SER A 478 23.37 -24.89 10.37
C SER A 478 23.42 -23.99 9.12
N ASP A 479 23.83 -24.54 7.96
CA ASP A 479 23.91 -23.80 6.69
C ASP A 479 22.59 -23.82 5.92
N LEU A 480 21.72 -24.84 6.17
CA LEU A 480 20.51 -25.08 5.42
C LEU A 480 19.45 -24.02 5.69
N PHE A 481 18.65 -23.76 4.66
CA PHE A 481 17.45 -22.94 4.82
C PHE A 481 16.36 -23.71 5.53
N LYS A 482 15.55 -22.98 6.27
CA LYS A 482 14.42 -23.47 7.03
C LYS A 482 13.11 -23.06 6.38
N LEU A 483 12.14 -23.97 6.32
CA LEU A 483 10.82 -23.77 5.77
C LEU A 483 9.76 -24.34 6.72
N GLY A 484 8.63 -23.66 6.85
CA GLY A 484 7.52 -23.99 7.74
C GLY A 484 7.28 -22.87 8.75
N GLY A 485 6.03 -22.72 9.17
CA GLY A 485 5.61 -21.73 10.15
C GLY A 485 5.04 -20.44 9.55
N ASN A 486 4.84 -19.47 10.41
CA ASN A 486 4.10 -18.23 10.12
C ASN A 486 4.66 -17.43 8.94
N ASN A 487 5.99 -17.39 8.80
CA ASN A 487 6.67 -16.51 7.84
C ASN A 487 6.97 -17.18 6.49
N SER A 488 6.54 -18.43 6.28
CA SER A 488 6.84 -19.15 5.04
C SER A 488 5.68 -20.05 4.61
N LEU A 489 5.50 -21.20 5.24
CA LEU A 489 4.50 -22.22 4.91
C LEU A 489 3.64 -22.52 6.15
N ARG A 490 2.49 -21.86 6.24
CA ARG A 490 1.53 -22.04 7.34
C ARG A 490 0.86 -23.42 7.26
N GLY A 491 0.42 -23.94 8.41
CA GLY A 491 -0.08 -25.32 8.53
C GLY A 491 1.00 -26.32 8.95
N TYR A 492 2.27 -25.91 8.94
CA TYR A 492 3.42 -26.71 9.40
C TYR A 492 4.07 -26.05 10.61
N ARG A 493 4.84 -26.81 11.39
CA ARG A 493 5.58 -26.28 12.55
C ARG A 493 6.64 -25.28 12.08
N GLU A 494 7.02 -24.37 12.97
CA GLU A 494 8.14 -23.46 12.70
C GLU A 494 9.41 -24.25 12.37
N GLU A 495 10.08 -23.86 11.26
CA GLU A 495 11.35 -24.45 10.82
C GLU A 495 11.29 -25.97 10.59
N GLN A 496 10.13 -26.53 10.23
CA GLN A 496 9.92 -27.98 10.15
C GLN A 496 10.77 -28.66 9.07
N PHE A 497 11.00 -27.99 7.96
CA PHE A 497 11.76 -28.55 6.84
C PHE A 497 13.07 -27.83 6.65
N LEU A 498 14.12 -28.61 6.35
CA LEU A 498 15.47 -28.11 6.09
C LEU A 498 15.85 -28.43 4.66
N GLY A 499 16.36 -27.46 3.91
CA GLY A 499 16.76 -27.67 2.52
C GLY A 499 17.91 -26.77 2.06
N SER A 500 18.73 -27.28 1.15
CA SER A 500 19.68 -26.48 0.38
C SER A 500 18.96 -25.65 -0.71
N ARG A 501 17.78 -26.10 -1.13
CA ARG A 501 16.85 -25.34 -1.95
C ARG A 501 15.48 -25.34 -1.30
N VAL A 502 14.92 -24.16 -1.14
CA VAL A 502 13.54 -23.98 -0.66
C VAL A 502 12.84 -22.93 -1.50
N ALA A 503 11.58 -23.18 -1.78
CA ALA A 503 10.73 -22.20 -2.45
C ALA A 503 9.33 -22.27 -1.85
N TRP A 504 8.65 -21.12 -1.75
CA TRP A 504 7.27 -21.10 -1.33
C TRP A 504 6.50 -19.96 -1.98
N SER A 505 5.19 -20.13 -2.06
CA SER A 505 4.28 -19.06 -2.47
C SER A 505 3.17 -18.91 -1.45
N ASN A 506 2.71 -17.68 -1.29
CA ASN A 506 1.60 -17.30 -0.43
C ASN A 506 0.58 -16.55 -1.28
N LEU A 507 -0.64 -17.03 -1.32
CA LEU A 507 -1.78 -16.33 -1.90
C LEU A 507 -2.71 -15.94 -0.78
N GLU A 508 -3.03 -14.66 -0.66
CA GLU A 508 -3.95 -14.16 0.37
C GLU A 508 -5.05 -13.30 -0.25
N TYR A 509 -6.27 -13.53 0.21
CA TYR A 509 -7.38 -12.63 -0.01
C TYR A 509 -7.66 -11.90 1.30
N ARG A 510 -7.41 -10.60 1.31
CA ARG A 510 -7.48 -9.74 2.48
C ARG A 510 -8.72 -8.85 2.42
N PHE A 511 -9.45 -8.76 3.52
CA PHE A 511 -10.53 -7.82 3.74
C PHE A 511 -10.12 -6.82 4.82
N LEU A 512 -9.89 -5.56 4.43
CA LEU A 512 -9.46 -4.51 5.34
C LEU A 512 -10.63 -4.08 6.23
N LEU A 513 -10.40 -4.15 7.53
CA LEU A 513 -11.33 -3.73 8.58
C LEU A 513 -11.06 -2.29 8.99
N THR A 514 -9.79 -1.90 9.01
CA THR A 514 -9.30 -0.55 9.24
C THR A 514 -8.13 -0.28 8.29
N ARG A 515 -7.48 0.88 8.40
CA ARG A 515 -6.32 1.21 7.56
C ARG A 515 -5.21 0.15 7.62
N ARG A 516 -5.00 -0.51 8.77
CA ARG A 516 -3.91 -1.48 8.99
C ARG A 516 -4.34 -2.77 9.66
N SER A 517 -5.64 -3.02 9.75
CA SER A 517 -6.17 -4.28 10.28
C SER A 517 -7.00 -4.96 9.20
N TYR A 518 -6.82 -6.25 9.02
CA TYR A 518 -7.53 -7.02 8.00
C TYR A 518 -7.75 -8.46 8.43
N ALA A 519 -8.86 -9.04 8.00
CA ALA A 519 -9.08 -10.47 7.99
C ALA A 519 -8.61 -11.04 6.66
N PHE A 520 -8.12 -12.28 6.65
CA PHE A 520 -7.64 -12.89 5.42
C PHE A 520 -7.88 -14.39 5.37
N ALA A 521 -8.09 -14.89 4.17
CA ALA A 521 -7.98 -16.30 3.83
C ALA A 521 -6.69 -16.50 3.03
N PHE A 522 -6.04 -17.65 3.19
CA PHE A 522 -4.78 -17.88 2.53
C PHE A 522 -4.63 -19.32 2.00
N PHE A 523 -3.79 -19.43 0.99
CA PHE A 523 -3.33 -20.68 0.41
C PHE A 523 -1.82 -20.58 0.17
N ASP A 524 -1.07 -21.45 0.85
CA ASP A 524 0.39 -21.49 0.79
C ASP A 524 0.84 -22.78 0.11
N THR A 525 1.91 -22.67 -0.68
CA THR A 525 2.62 -23.84 -1.21
C THR A 525 4.09 -23.76 -0.87
N GLY A 526 4.73 -24.88 -0.64
CA GLY A 526 6.14 -24.92 -0.29
C GLY A 526 6.83 -26.15 -0.87
N TYR A 527 8.05 -25.92 -1.34
CA TYR A 527 8.97 -26.93 -1.84
C TYR A 527 10.28 -26.88 -1.08
N TYR A 528 10.83 -28.02 -0.76
CA TYR A 528 12.19 -28.11 -0.24
C TYR A 528 12.95 -29.29 -0.86
N LEU A 529 14.26 -29.12 -0.96
CA LEU A 529 15.21 -30.16 -1.34
C LEU A 529 16.36 -30.17 -0.36
N ARG A 530 16.56 -31.30 0.31
CA ARG A 530 17.77 -31.64 1.07
C ARG A 530 18.52 -32.73 0.34
N ASN A 531 19.77 -32.46 -0.04
CA ASN A 531 20.61 -33.45 -0.70
C ASN A 531 20.95 -34.61 0.25
N ALA A 532 21.24 -35.79 -0.32
CA ALA A 532 21.79 -36.90 0.42
C ALA A 532 23.18 -36.54 0.97
N ASP A 533 23.52 -37.08 2.14
CA ASP A 533 24.85 -37.07 2.74
C ASP A 533 25.16 -38.48 3.22
N GLU A 534 25.90 -39.23 2.42
CA GLU A 534 26.18 -40.63 2.67
C GLU A 534 27.07 -40.82 3.93
N GLU A 535 27.99 -39.89 4.18
CA GLU A 535 28.86 -39.94 5.35
C GLU A 535 28.10 -39.82 6.68
N ARG A 536 26.96 -39.08 6.63
CA ARG A 536 26.09 -38.85 7.81
C ARG A 536 24.85 -39.72 7.79
N ASN A 537 24.74 -40.62 6.82
CA ASN A 537 23.55 -41.46 6.61
C ASN A 537 22.25 -40.64 6.48
N ILE A 538 22.34 -39.48 5.83
CA ILE A 538 21.20 -38.62 5.55
C ILE A 538 20.71 -38.96 4.15
N LEU A 539 19.46 -39.39 4.05
CA LEU A 539 18.81 -39.64 2.76
C LEU A 539 18.42 -38.31 2.09
N LYS A 540 18.41 -38.30 0.75
CA LYS A 540 17.79 -37.22 -0.01
C LYS A 540 16.33 -37.07 0.42
N SER A 541 15.92 -35.87 0.73
CA SER A 541 14.52 -35.53 1.06
C SER A 541 14.07 -34.38 0.20
N GLU A 542 12.96 -34.59 -0.50
CA GLU A 542 12.39 -33.63 -1.44
C GLU A 542 10.86 -33.79 -1.41
N ASP A 543 10.14 -32.69 -1.20
CA ASP A 543 8.69 -32.75 -1.15
C ASP A 543 8.05 -31.41 -1.48
N PHE A 544 6.77 -31.47 -1.88
CA PHE A 544 5.91 -30.33 -2.14
C PHE A 544 4.73 -30.33 -1.16
N ASN A 545 4.60 -29.26 -0.41
CA ASN A 545 3.69 -29.15 0.71
C ASN A 545 2.68 -28.01 0.49
N ILE A 546 1.47 -28.18 1.01
CA ILE A 546 0.36 -27.22 0.88
C ILE A 546 -0.20 -26.93 2.26
N GLY A 547 -0.39 -25.64 2.55
CA GLY A 547 -1.08 -25.16 3.72
C GLY A 547 -2.18 -24.16 3.35
N TYR A 548 -3.27 -24.13 4.10
CA TYR A 548 -4.38 -23.20 3.87
C TYR A 548 -5.06 -22.87 5.18
N GLY A 549 -5.76 -21.75 5.21
CA GLY A 549 -6.45 -21.33 6.43
C GLY A 549 -6.99 -19.92 6.36
N ILE A 550 -7.28 -19.40 7.55
CA ILE A 550 -7.78 -18.04 7.75
C ILE A 550 -6.98 -17.35 8.84
N GLY A 551 -6.99 -16.04 8.83
CA GLY A 551 -6.28 -15.27 9.85
C GLY A 551 -6.82 -13.87 10.03
N LEU A 552 -6.29 -13.20 11.03
CA LEU A 552 -6.59 -11.84 11.39
C LEU A 552 -5.28 -11.11 11.67
N SER A 553 -5.12 -9.95 11.08
CA SER A 553 -4.02 -9.01 11.32
C SER A 553 -4.59 -7.75 11.93
N ILE A 554 -4.12 -7.37 13.11
CA ILE A 554 -4.69 -6.26 13.90
C ILE A 554 -3.58 -5.29 14.25
N GLU A 555 -3.76 -4.00 13.91
CA GLU A 555 -2.92 -2.93 14.43
C GLU A 555 -3.22 -2.73 15.91
N THR A 556 -2.20 -2.83 16.70
CA THR A 556 -2.23 -2.60 18.15
C THR A 556 -1.26 -1.50 18.53
N GLY A 557 -1.32 -1.00 19.75
CA GLY A 557 -0.31 -0.07 20.26
C GLY A 557 1.12 -0.64 20.30
N LEU A 558 1.25 -1.97 20.16
CA LEU A 558 2.52 -2.71 20.21
C LEU A 558 3.07 -3.07 18.80
N GLY A 559 2.34 -2.74 17.73
CA GLY A 559 2.63 -3.12 16.36
C GLY A 559 1.46 -3.89 15.72
N VAL A 560 1.71 -4.54 14.59
CA VAL A 560 0.69 -5.34 13.91
C VAL A 560 0.82 -6.80 14.34
N LEU A 561 -0.17 -7.29 15.06
CA LEU A 561 -0.28 -8.67 15.50
C LEU A 561 -1.05 -9.47 14.44
N ALA A 562 -0.43 -10.53 13.93
CA ALA A 562 -1.07 -11.50 13.04
C ALA A 562 -1.32 -12.82 13.78
N VAL A 563 -2.54 -13.33 13.66
CA VAL A 563 -2.93 -14.65 14.18
C VAL A 563 -3.60 -15.41 13.06
N SER A 564 -3.18 -16.65 12.81
CA SER A 564 -3.81 -17.47 11.79
C SER A 564 -4.04 -18.91 12.28
N PHE A 565 -5.15 -19.50 11.84
CA PHE A 565 -5.44 -20.92 11.97
C PHE A 565 -5.19 -21.58 10.61
N ALA A 566 -4.34 -22.58 10.59
CA ALA A 566 -3.80 -23.19 9.38
C ALA A 566 -3.85 -24.72 9.44
N LEU A 567 -4.20 -25.31 8.33
CA LEU A 567 -4.22 -26.75 8.08
C LEU A 567 -3.17 -27.10 7.00
N ALA A 568 -2.44 -28.17 7.19
CA ALA A 568 -1.65 -28.79 6.15
C ALA A 568 -2.51 -29.73 5.30
N LYS A 569 -2.02 -30.09 4.12
CA LYS A 569 -2.69 -31.09 3.26
C LYS A 569 -2.90 -32.40 4.00
N GLY A 570 -4.15 -32.82 4.16
CA GLY A 570 -4.53 -34.06 4.83
C GLY A 570 -4.80 -33.93 6.33
N ASP A 571 -4.57 -32.76 6.93
CA ASP A 571 -4.92 -32.50 8.34
C ASP A 571 -6.45 -32.53 8.53
N SER A 572 -6.89 -33.06 9.67
CA SER A 572 -8.23 -32.83 10.18
C SER A 572 -8.30 -31.47 10.89
N PHE A 573 -9.49 -30.97 11.17
CA PHE A 573 -9.65 -29.69 11.88
C PHE A 573 -8.95 -29.66 13.24
N SER A 574 -8.90 -30.81 13.93
CA SER A 574 -8.21 -30.95 15.22
C SER A 574 -6.70 -30.89 15.13
N ASP A 575 -6.11 -31.12 13.96
CA ASP A 575 -4.68 -31.05 13.72
C ASP A 575 -4.21 -29.65 13.33
N GLY A 576 -5.16 -28.72 13.22
CA GLY A 576 -4.91 -27.34 12.87
C GLY A 576 -3.92 -26.65 13.80
N LYS A 577 -3.10 -25.80 13.23
CA LYS A 577 -2.05 -25.06 13.93
C LYS A 577 -2.40 -23.60 14.02
N ILE A 578 -2.19 -23.02 15.21
CA ILE A 578 -2.34 -21.59 15.42
C ILE A 578 -0.96 -20.97 15.30
N HIS A 579 -0.81 -20.04 14.37
CA HIS A 579 0.41 -19.26 14.20
C HIS A 579 0.20 -17.86 14.73
N PHE A 580 1.19 -17.35 15.43
CA PHE A 580 1.25 -15.97 15.92
C PHE A 580 2.47 -15.28 15.28
N GLY A 581 2.30 -14.06 14.87
CA GLY A 581 3.38 -13.24 14.38
C GLY A 581 3.18 -11.78 14.77
N ILE A 582 4.26 -11.10 15.06
CA ILE A 582 4.28 -9.64 15.23
C ILE A 582 5.04 -9.09 14.03
N ILE A 583 4.37 -8.26 13.24
CA ILE A 583 4.99 -7.60 12.10
C ILE A 583 5.57 -6.30 12.61
N ASN A 584 6.88 -6.30 12.84
CA ASN A 584 7.66 -5.10 13.13
C ASN A 584 8.61 -4.86 11.96
N GLU A 585 8.37 -3.85 11.17
CA GLU A 585 9.36 -3.39 10.20
C GLU A 585 10.29 -2.39 10.89
N PHE A 586 11.58 -2.72 10.88
CA PHE A 586 12.66 -1.86 11.34
C PHE A 586 13.20 -1.03 10.18
#